data_7020738c5f57aed1b138f66d15166cfd
#
_entry.id   7020738c5f57aed1b138f66d15166cfd
#
_cell.length_a   1.000
_cell.length_b   1.000
_cell.length_c   1.000
_cell.angle_alpha   90.00
_cell.angle_beta   90.00
_cell.angle_gamma   90.00
#
_symmetry.space_group_name_H-M   'P 1'
#
loop_
_entity.id
_entity.type
_entity.pdbx_description
1 polymer ?
#
loop_
_entity_poly.entity_id
_entity_poly.type
_entity_poly.pdbx_seq_one_letter_code
_entity_poly.pdbx_strand_id
1 'polypeptide(L)'
;MKVGSFLKKFALLVSVMAVGGVLTACASNSNSASKPNSYKSELKQSKHLTIGLEGTYPPYSYRQDGKLTGFEVDLGKAIAKKMGVKATFVPTKWDSLIAGLGTSKYDVVLNNITETPERRKQFIFSKPYVYSKYVLVTRAKDQSIKTTADIKGKRFAQTTGSDNELVAKKFGATIVPQDQFQTTLDLVKQGRAQGTINAESALLTYAKDNSLKGLKYRVLKNSEQQPAKISALFNKKSTKLRDKVNQVLNQLRKDGTLEKLSQKYFNKNITTK
;
A
#
# COMPACT_ATOMS: atom_id res chain seq x y z
N MET A 1 33.17 29.63 -74.36
CA MET A 1 34.53 30.26 -74.56
C MET A 1 35.43 29.81 -73.43
N LYS A 2 36.49 29.11 -73.83
CA LYS A 2 37.84 29.04 -73.27
C LYS A 2 38.03 28.66 -71.81
N VAL A 3 38.43 27.43 -71.45
CA VAL A 3 39.74 26.75 -71.66
C VAL A 3 40.84 27.23 -70.70
N GLY A 4 41.40 26.26 -70.00
CA GLY A 4 42.77 26.27 -69.51
C GLY A 4 42.90 25.75 -68.07
N SER A 5 43.06 24.50 -67.76
CA SER A 5 44.25 23.63 -67.88
C SER A 5 45.52 24.22 -67.26
N PHE A 6 46.07 23.52 -66.23
CA PHE A 6 47.43 22.98 -66.20
C PHE A 6 47.76 22.45 -64.80
N LEU A 7 47.94 21.33 -64.71
CA LEU A 7 48.88 20.25 -64.38
C LEU A 7 50.26 20.65 -63.83
N LYS A 8 50.73 19.82 -62.97
CA LYS A 8 52.08 19.37 -62.61
C LYS A 8 52.62 19.94 -61.31
N LYS A 9 53.16 19.19 -60.49
CA LYS A 9 53.88 17.93 -60.32
C LYS A 9 54.84 18.06 -59.13
N PHE A 10 55.14 16.93 -58.49
CA PHE A 10 56.33 16.56 -57.70
C PHE A 10 56.58 17.20 -56.36
N ALA A 11 57.05 16.59 -55.38
CA ALA A 11 57.54 15.24 -55.04
C ALA A 11 57.99 15.31 -53.54
N LEU A 12 57.81 14.23 -52.86
CA LEU A 12 58.74 13.50 -51.99
C LEU A 12 59.65 14.30 -51.01
N LEU A 13 59.57 13.96 -49.76
CA LEU A 13 60.60 13.42 -48.85
C LEU A 13 60.19 13.68 -47.39
N VAL A 14 59.83 12.65 -46.65
CA VAL A 14 60.64 11.86 -45.70
C VAL A 14 60.95 12.55 -44.38
N SER A 15 60.43 11.90 -43.35
CA SER A 15 61.06 11.60 -42.10
C SER A 15 60.77 12.46 -40.85
N VAL A 16 60.42 11.71 -39.86
CA VAL A 16 60.93 11.61 -38.47
C VAL A 16 60.09 12.19 -37.35
N MET A 17 59.52 11.22 -36.63
CA MET A 17 59.33 11.14 -35.17
C MET A 17 59.19 12.44 -34.35
N ALA A 18 58.06 12.55 -33.66
CA ALA A 18 58.08 12.88 -32.27
C ALA A 18 56.82 12.33 -31.54
N VAL A 19 57.08 11.56 -30.59
CA VAL A 19 56.27 11.07 -29.49
C VAL A 19 55.54 12.21 -28.78
N GLY A 20 54.25 12.03 -28.51
CA GLY A 20 53.63 13.00 -27.63
C GLY A 20 52.15 12.82 -27.43
N GLY A 21 51.77 12.04 -26.41
CA GLY A 21 50.57 12.33 -25.60
C GLY A 21 49.22 11.99 -26.16
N VAL A 22 48.84 10.73 -26.08
CA VAL A 22 47.41 10.33 -26.08
C VAL A 22 46.77 10.81 -24.78
N LEU A 23 46.17 11.99 -24.78
CA LEU A 23 45.20 12.37 -23.80
C LEU A 23 43.87 11.71 -24.12
N THR A 24 43.70 10.48 -23.67
CA THR A 24 42.37 9.84 -23.57
C THR A 24 41.57 10.62 -22.55
N ALA A 25 40.78 11.58 -23.02
CA ALA A 25 39.65 12.13 -22.26
C ALA A 25 38.63 11.01 -22.05
N CYS A 26 38.72 10.33 -20.93
CA CYS A 26 37.62 9.52 -20.39
C CYS A 26 36.45 10.44 -20.10
N ALA A 27 35.63 10.73 -21.10
CA ALA A 27 34.29 11.21 -20.88
C ALA A 27 33.54 10.07 -20.17
N SER A 28 33.52 10.13 -18.84
CA SER A 28 32.65 9.29 -18.01
C SER A 28 31.21 9.68 -18.31
N ASN A 29 30.69 9.16 -19.39
CA ASN A 29 29.26 9.19 -19.65
C ASN A 29 28.61 8.23 -18.66
N SER A 30 28.31 8.72 -17.45
CA SER A 30 27.51 8.00 -16.47
C SER A 30 26.06 7.92 -16.94
N ASN A 31 25.84 7.23 -18.06
CA ASN A 31 24.58 6.64 -18.36
C ASN A 31 24.34 5.57 -17.29
N SER A 32 23.66 5.96 -16.20
CA SER A 32 23.05 5.03 -15.26
C SER A 32 21.93 4.27 -15.98
N ALA A 33 22.30 3.45 -16.95
CA ALA A 33 21.44 2.38 -17.45
C ALA A 33 21.15 1.51 -16.23
N SER A 34 19.95 1.60 -15.69
CA SER A 34 19.49 0.73 -14.60
C SER A 34 19.73 -0.70 -15.02
N LYS A 35 20.60 -1.42 -14.29
CA LYS A 35 20.85 -2.84 -14.55
C LYS A 35 19.51 -3.53 -14.78
N PRO A 36 19.32 -4.36 -15.84
CA PRO A 36 18.04 -4.97 -16.20
C PRO A 36 17.41 -5.81 -15.09
N ASN A 37 18.12 -6.04 -14.00
CA ASN A 37 17.75 -6.85 -12.85
C ASN A 37 17.42 -6.04 -11.58
N SER A 38 17.23 -4.74 -11.67
CA SER A 38 16.90 -3.85 -10.54
C SER A 38 15.39 -3.70 -10.36
N TYR A 39 14.90 -3.54 -9.11
CA TYR A 39 13.50 -3.20 -8.81
C TYR A 39 13.02 -1.95 -9.58
N LYS A 40 13.94 -1.08 -10.01
CA LYS A 40 13.63 0.13 -10.77
C LYS A 40 12.99 -0.15 -12.12
N SER A 41 13.29 -1.30 -12.73
CA SER A 41 12.65 -1.75 -13.98
C SER A 41 11.21 -2.20 -13.79
N GLU A 42 10.78 -2.44 -12.55
CA GLU A 42 9.41 -2.82 -12.22
C GLU A 42 8.54 -1.62 -11.81
N LEU A 43 9.13 -0.41 -11.71
CA LEU A 43 8.38 0.82 -11.44
C LEU A 43 7.64 1.27 -12.69
N LYS A 44 6.35 1.58 -12.55
CA LYS A 44 5.51 2.13 -13.61
C LYS A 44 6.06 3.46 -14.17
N GLN A 45 6.55 4.30 -13.27
CA GLN A 45 7.15 5.58 -13.61
C GLN A 45 8.55 5.67 -13.01
N SER A 46 9.56 5.97 -13.86
CA SER A 46 10.94 6.12 -13.39
C SER A 46 11.02 7.12 -12.22
N LYS A 47 11.81 6.75 -11.20
CA LYS A 47 12.03 7.56 -9.99
C LYS A 47 10.79 7.84 -9.13
N HIS A 48 9.65 7.18 -9.40
CA HIS A 48 8.44 7.29 -8.61
C HIS A 48 7.98 5.91 -8.12
N LEU A 49 7.53 5.83 -6.88
CA LEU A 49 6.74 4.71 -6.37
C LEU A 49 5.27 5.15 -6.39
N THR A 50 4.50 4.58 -7.31
CA THR A 50 3.06 4.87 -7.42
C THR A 50 2.28 3.96 -6.48
N ILE A 51 1.49 4.55 -5.60
CA ILE A 51 0.83 3.88 -4.49
C ILE A 51 -0.69 4.05 -4.60
N GLY A 52 -1.41 2.95 -4.78
CA GLY A 52 -2.87 2.93 -4.70
C GLY A 52 -3.34 2.88 -3.24
N LEU A 53 -4.36 3.67 -2.92
CA LEU A 53 -5.05 3.70 -1.63
C LEU A 53 -6.44 4.33 -1.79
N GLU A 54 -7.33 4.22 -0.79
CA GLU A 54 -8.66 4.83 -0.88
C GLU A 54 -8.66 6.33 -0.58
N GLY A 55 -7.98 6.75 0.47
CA GLY A 55 -8.03 8.13 0.96
C GLY A 55 -9.33 8.51 1.67
N THR A 56 -10.11 7.52 2.10
CA THR A 56 -11.40 7.67 2.81
C THR A 56 -11.54 6.75 4.03
N TYR A 57 -10.43 6.12 4.45
CA TYR A 57 -10.40 5.14 5.53
C TYR A 57 -9.41 5.53 6.66
N PRO A 58 -9.80 6.45 7.58
CA PRO A 58 -8.97 6.81 8.73
C PRO A 58 -8.79 5.61 9.70
N PRO A 59 -7.64 5.50 10.36
CA PRO A 59 -6.46 6.37 10.31
C PRO A 59 -5.43 5.95 9.24
N TYR A 60 -5.77 5.02 8.35
CA TYR A 60 -4.84 4.44 7.35
C TYR A 60 -4.56 5.41 6.21
N SER A 61 -5.59 5.84 5.50
CA SER A 61 -5.50 6.89 4.48
C SER A 61 -6.81 7.68 4.43
N TYR A 62 -6.73 9.00 4.57
CA TYR A 62 -7.91 9.88 4.60
C TYR A 62 -7.52 11.31 4.22
N ARG A 63 -8.52 12.19 4.11
CA ARG A 63 -8.28 13.61 3.90
C ARG A 63 -8.55 14.38 5.18
N GLN A 64 -7.60 15.26 5.50
CA GLN A 64 -7.70 16.27 6.55
C GLN A 64 -7.39 17.62 5.93
N ASP A 65 -8.29 18.56 6.04
CA ASP A 65 -8.20 19.89 5.41
C ASP A 65 -7.86 19.81 3.90
N GLY A 66 -8.53 18.87 3.19
CA GLY A 66 -8.33 18.60 1.77
C GLY A 66 -7.04 17.83 1.44
N LYS A 67 -6.09 17.70 2.36
CA LYS A 67 -4.80 17.05 2.15
C LYS A 67 -4.87 15.55 2.47
N LEU A 68 -4.30 14.73 1.60
CA LEU A 68 -4.18 13.29 1.83
C LEU A 68 -3.18 13.02 2.96
N THR A 69 -3.61 12.30 3.99
CA THR A 69 -2.85 11.96 5.19
C THR A 69 -3.19 10.55 5.66
N GLY A 70 -2.52 10.09 6.72
CA GLY A 70 -2.75 8.81 7.37
C GLY A 70 -1.49 7.96 7.49
N PHE A 71 -1.61 6.88 8.25
CA PHE A 71 -0.50 5.96 8.53
C PHE A 71 0.16 5.45 7.26
N GLU A 72 -0.62 5.00 6.29
CA GLU A 72 -0.10 4.40 5.05
C GLU A 72 0.40 5.44 4.06
N VAL A 73 -0.09 6.67 4.14
CA VAL A 73 0.47 7.80 3.39
C VAL A 73 1.88 8.12 3.88
N ASP A 74 2.06 8.23 5.20
CA ASP A 74 3.37 8.51 5.78
C ASP A 74 4.31 7.31 5.66
N LEU A 75 3.81 6.07 5.77
CA LEU A 75 4.57 4.85 5.49
C LEU A 75 5.04 4.81 4.03
N GLY A 76 4.17 5.12 3.07
CA GLY A 76 4.50 5.18 1.65
C GLY A 76 5.59 6.21 1.35
N LYS A 77 5.51 7.41 1.96
CA LYS A 77 6.57 8.43 1.89
C LYS A 77 7.89 7.92 2.46
N ALA A 78 7.87 7.26 3.63
CA ALA A 78 9.06 6.71 4.27
C ALA A 78 9.70 5.60 3.42
N ILE A 79 8.89 4.71 2.83
CA ILE A 79 9.35 3.67 1.91
C ILE A 79 10.02 4.30 0.69
N ALA A 80 9.35 5.22 0.01
CA ALA A 80 9.87 5.87 -1.19
C ALA A 80 11.18 6.64 -0.90
N LYS A 81 11.25 7.36 0.23
CA LYS A 81 12.46 8.06 0.67
C LYS A 81 13.64 7.10 0.84
N LYS A 82 13.46 5.96 1.53
CA LYS A 82 14.51 4.94 1.71
C LYS A 82 14.90 4.25 0.40
N MET A 83 14.00 4.20 -0.59
CA MET A 83 14.27 3.69 -1.93
C MET A 83 14.98 4.71 -2.85
N GLY A 84 15.07 5.99 -2.43
CA GLY A 84 15.63 7.07 -3.26
C GLY A 84 14.72 7.45 -4.44
N VAL A 85 13.39 7.34 -4.25
CA VAL A 85 12.35 7.70 -5.23
C VAL A 85 11.28 8.60 -4.59
N LYS A 86 10.43 9.23 -5.40
CA LYS A 86 9.28 10.02 -4.93
C LYS A 86 8.06 9.12 -4.72
N ALA A 87 7.27 9.36 -3.68
CA ALA A 87 5.96 8.74 -3.52
C ALA A 87 4.91 9.50 -4.34
N THR A 88 4.12 8.78 -5.13
CA THR A 88 2.96 9.30 -5.87
C THR A 88 1.73 8.51 -5.45
N PHE A 89 0.74 9.18 -4.87
CA PHE A 89 -0.48 8.53 -4.39
C PHE A 89 -1.59 8.63 -5.42
N VAL A 90 -2.31 7.51 -5.62
CA VAL A 90 -3.42 7.39 -6.56
C VAL A 90 -4.68 6.96 -5.79
N PRO A 91 -5.46 7.91 -5.25
CA PRO A 91 -6.72 7.61 -4.59
C PRO A 91 -7.66 6.87 -5.53
N THR A 92 -8.20 5.76 -5.09
CA THR A 92 -9.04 4.86 -5.90
C THR A 92 -10.08 4.21 -4.99
N LYS A 93 -11.34 4.16 -5.39
CA LYS A 93 -12.41 3.49 -4.64
C LYS A 93 -12.05 2.02 -4.38
N TRP A 94 -12.49 1.48 -3.25
CA TRP A 94 -12.17 0.11 -2.81
C TRP A 94 -12.50 -0.95 -3.86
N ASP A 95 -13.66 -0.90 -4.49
CA ASP A 95 -14.11 -1.84 -5.50
C ASP A 95 -13.16 -1.99 -6.69
N SER A 96 -12.48 -0.89 -7.04
CA SER A 96 -11.57 -0.80 -8.18
C SER A 96 -10.09 -0.85 -7.77
N LEU A 97 -9.80 -0.81 -6.46
CA LEU A 97 -8.42 -0.65 -5.97
C LEU A 97 -7.55 -1.86 -6.29
N ILE A 98 -8.02 -3.07 -5.97
CA ILE A 98 -7.27 -4.30 -6.21
C ILE A 98 -7.17 -4.61 -7.71
N ALA A 99 -8.27 -4.40 -8.45
CA ALA A 99 -8.29 -4.56 -9.91
C ALA A 99 -7.31 -3.60 -10.60
N GLY A 100 -7.20 -2.35 -10.11
CA GLY A 100 -6.24 -1.37 -10.62
C GLY A 100 -4.79 -1.81 -10.48
N LEU A 101 -4.43 -2.56 -9.43
CA LEU A 101 -3.10 -3.17 -9.31
C LEU A 101 -2.88 -4.23 -10.39
N GLY A 102 -3.88 -5.06 -10.66
CA GLY A 102 -3.84 -6.09 -11.72
C GLY A 102 -3.56 -5.49 -13.11
N THR A 103 -4.10 -4.30 -13.39
CA THR A 103 -3.90 -3.56 -14.65
C THR A 103 -2.71 -2.59 -14.60
N SER A 104 -1.86 -2.68 -13.57
CA SER A 104 -0.66 -1.83 -13.39
C SER A 104 -0.99 -0.33 -13.34
N LYS A 105 -2.13 0.05 -12.77
CA LYS A 105 -2.49 1.46 -12.52
C LYS A 105 -1.52 2.12 -11.54
N TYR A 106 -0.97 1.34 -10.61
CA TYR A 106 0.07 1.72 -9.64
C TYR A 106 1.00 0.52 -9.36
N ASP A 107 2.13 0.78 -8.71
CA ASP A 107 3.16 -0.22 -8.42
C ASP A 107 2.80 -1.10 -7.22
N VAL A 108 2.13 -0.51 -6.23
CA VAL A 108 1.83 -1.12 -4.94
C VAL A 108 0.51 -0.58 -4.39
N VAL A 109 -0.21 -1.39 -3.63
CA VAL A 109 -1.35 -0.94 -2.82
C VAL A 109 -0.96 -0.94 -1.35
N LEU A 110 -1.20 0.19 -0.67
CA LEU A 110 -1.18 0.36 0.78
C LEU A 110 -2.58 0.81 1.20
N ASN A 111 -3.39 -0.11 1.74
CA ASN A 111 -4.80 0.17 2.08
C ASN A 111 -5.35 -0.83 3.10
N ASN A 112 -4.66 -1.03 4.21
CA ASN A 112 -5.05 -2.00 5.23
C ASN A 112 -5.36 -3.39 4.63
N ILE A 113 -4.53 -3.82 3.66
CA ILE A 113 -4.77 -5.06 2.92
C ILE A 113 -4.35 -6.28 3.73
N THR A 114 -5.32 -7.10 4.08
CA THR A 114 -5.11 -8.40 4.71
C THR A 114 -4.67 -9.44 3.69
N GLU A 115 -3.71 -10.28 4.06
CA GLU A 115 -3.31 -11.44 3.30
C GLU A 115 -4.39 -12.53 3.36
N THR A 116 -5.16 -12.70 2.29
CA THR A 116 -6.10 -13.82 2.18
C THR A 116 -5.63 -14.87 1.16
N PRO A 117 -6.07 -16.14 1.27
CA PRO A 117 -5.72 -17.18 0.29
C PRO A 117 -6.11 -16.79 -1.14
N GLU A 118 -7.28 -16.17 -1.34
CA GLU A 118 -7.79 -15.73 -2.63
C GLU A 118 -6.90 -14.66 -3.25
N ARG A 119 -6.49 -13.67 -2.46
CA ARG A 119 -5.58 -12.60 -2.92
C ARG A 119 -4.19 -13.15 -3.27
N ARG A 120 -3.69 -14.14 -2.51
CA ARG A 120 -2.40 -14.81 -2.80
C ARG A 120 -2.40 -15.57 -4.13
N LYS A 121 -3.56 -16.02 -4.63
CA LYS A 121 -3.67 -16.64 -5.95
C LYS A 121 -3.36 -15.66 -7.08
N GLN A 122 -3.61 -14.37 -6.89
CA GLN A 122 -3.50 -13.34 -7.94
C GLN A 122 -2.35 -12.36 -7.73
N PHE A 123 -1.92 -12.17 -6.48
CA PHE A 123 -0.98 -11.12 -6.08
C PHE A 123 0.10 -11.68 -5.15
N ILE A 124 1.15 -10.88 -4.93
CA ILE A 124 2.18 -11.14 -3.93
C ILE A 124 2.18 -10.05 -2.87
N PHE A 125 2.63 -10.40 -1.66
CA PHE A 125 2.59 -9.54 -0.49
C PHE A 125 4.00 -9.24 0.03
N SER A 126 4.15 -8.07 0.64
CA SER A 126 5.30 -7.79 1.50
C SER A 126 5.24 -8.61 2.79
N LYS A 127 6.29 -8.52 3.61
CA LYS A 127 6.17 -8.85 5.04
C LYS A 127 5.15 -7.91 5.69
N PRO A 128 4.36 -8.37 6.68
CA PRO A 128 3.37 -7.55 7.37
C PRO A 128 4.03 -6.32 8.02
N TYR A 129 3.40 -5.16 7.89
CA TYR A 129 3.81 -3.94 8.57
C TYR A 129 2.90 -3.57 9.74
N VAL A 130 1.68 -4.15 9.82
CA VAL A 130 0.71 -3.99 10.90
C VAL A 130 0.05 -5.33 11.22
N TYR A 131 -0.30 -5.54 12.51
CA TYR A 131 -1.16 -6.63 12.99
C TYR A 131 -2.42 -6.00 13.59
N SER A 132 -3.53 -6.08 12.84
CA SER A 132 -4.79 -5.41 13.17
C SER A 132 -5.76 -6.34 13.86
N LYS A 133 -6.17 -6.01 15.08
CA LYS A 133 -7.25 -6.73 15.78
C LYS A 133 -8.60 -6.35 15.19
N TYR A 134 -9.56 -7.27 15.31
CA TYR A 134 -10.95 -7.04 14.90
C TYR A 134 -11.81 -6.63 16.09
N VAL A 135 -12.82 -5.82 15.82
CA VAL A 135 -13.90 -5.50 16.75
C VAL A 135 -15.23 -6.00 16.20
N LEU A 136 -16.05 -6.52 17.09
CA LEU A 136 -17.47 -6.77 16.85
C LEU A 136 -18.23 -5.55 17.39
N VAL A 137 -19.01 -4.91 16.53
CA VAL A 137 -19.85 -3.76 16.85
C VAL A 137 -21.31 -4.13 16.68
N THR A 138 -22.13 -3.84 17.68
CA THR A 138 -23.57 -4.08 17.70
C THR A 138 -24.31 -2.88 18.31
N ARG A 139 -25.65 -2.85 18.23
CA ARG A 139 -26.41 -1.85 18.98
C ARG A 139 -26.25 -2.06 20.48
N ALA A 140 -26.17 -0.97 21.24
CA ALA A 140 -26.02 -1.01 22.69
C ALA A 140 -27.15 -1.79 23.38
N LYS A 141 -28.39 -1.64 22.90
CA LYS A 141 -29.59 -2.30 23.45
C LYS A 141 -29.75 -3.77 23.01
N ASP A 142 -29.01 -4.22 21.98
CA ASP A 142 -29.11 -5.59 21.46
C ASP A 142 -28.36 -6.55 22.38
N GLN A 143 -29.07 -7.45 23.03
CA GLN A 143 -28.53 -8.50 23.90
C GLN A 143 -28.40 -9.85 23.21
N SER A 144 -28.80 -9.96 21.92
CA SER A 144 -28.82 -11.20 21.15
C SER A 144 -27.43 -11.62 20.64
N ILE A 145 -26.45 -10.72 20.65
CA ILE A 145 -25.08 -10.98 20.18
C ILE A 145 -24.10 -10.62 21.29
N LYS A 146 -23.59 -11.64 21.97
CA LYS A 146 -22.58 -11.52 23.05
C LYS A 146 -21.23 -12.10 22.60
N THR A 147 -21.26 -13.14 21.81
CA THR A 147 -20.09 -13.89 21.33
C THR A 147 -20.09 -13.98 19.80
N THR A 148 -19.01 -14.49 19.20
CA THR A 148 -18.94 -14.73 17.76
C THR A 148 -19.86 -15.88 17.33
N ALA A 149 -20.23 -16.81 18.22
CA ALA A 149 -21.19 -17.88 17.93
C ALA A 149 -22.62 -17.34 17.68
N ASP A 150 -22.98 -16.23 18.31
CA ASP A 150 -24.31 -15.62 18.18
C ASP A 150 -24.49 -14.87 16.84
N ILE A 151 -23.43 -14.77 16.04
CA ILE A 151 -23.45 -14.09 14.73
C ILE A 151 -24.18 -14.92 13.67
N LYS A 152 -24.24 -16.24 13.84
CA LYS A 152 -24.86 -17.15 12.87
C LYS A 152 -26.29 -16.73 12.54
N GLY A 153 -26.55 -16.54 11.23
CA GLY A 153 -27.86 -16.13 10.69
C GLY A 153 -28.20 -14.65 10.91
N LYS A 154 -27.35 -13.85 11.58
CA LYS A 154 -27.58 -12.41 11.79
C LYS A 154 -27.13 -11.61 10.56
N ARG A 155 -27.83 -10.50 10.29
CA ARG A 155 -27.47 -9.57 9.20
C ARG A 155 -26.34 -8.65 9.66
N PHE A 156 -25.22 -8.71 8.98
CA PHE A 156 -24.03 -7.90 9.23
C PHE A 156 -23.72 -6.99 8.06
N ALA A 157 -23.66 -5.69 8.33
CA ALA A 157 -23.24 -4.72 7.32
C ALA A 157 -21.72 -4.80 7.15
N GLN A 158 -21.26 -5.01 5.90
CA GLN A 158 -19.83 -5.18 5.59
C GLN A 158 -19.49 -4.56 4.23
N THR A 159 -18.27 -4.07 4.12
CA THR A 159 -17.73 -3.62 2.84
C THR A 159 -17.46 -4.85 1.95
N THR A 160 -18.07 -4.88 0.78
CA THR A 160 -17.99 -5.99 -0.17
C THR A 160 -16.53 -6.28 -0.55
N GLY A 161 -16.13 -7.56 -0.54
CA GLY A 161 -14.78 -8.00 -0.89
C GLY A 161 -13.72 -7.70 0.17
N SER A 162 -14.10 -7.16 1.35
CA SER A 162 -13.17 -6.95 2.46
C SER A 162 -12.89 -8.25 3.22
N ASP A 163 -11.78 -8.30 3.95
CA ASP A 163 -11.53 -9.41 4.88
C ASP A 163 -12.47 -9.38 6.10
N ASN A 164 -12.98 -8.21 6.46
CA ASN A 164 -14.00 -8.08 7.49
C ASN A 164 -15.29 -8.83 7.10
N GLU A 165 -15.68 -8.76 5.82
CA GLU A 165 -16.78 -9.57 5.27
C GLU A 165 -16.48 -11.07 5.37
N LEU A 166 -15.24 -11.49 5.04
CA LEU A 166 -14.85 -12.91 5.15
C LEU A 166 -14.91 -13.39 6.59
N VAL A 167 -14.48 -12.56 7.56
CA VAL A 167 -14.56 -12.89 8.99
C VAL A 167 -16.03 -12.97 9.46
N ALA A 168 -16.90 -12.06 9.03
CA ALA A 168 -18.31 -12.10 9.36
C ALA A 168 -18.97 -13.38 8.79
N LYS A 169 -18.68 -13.72 7.53
CA LYS A 169 -19.15 -14.98 6.88
C LYS A 169 -18.62 -16.22 7.60
N LYS A 170 -17.38 -16.23 8.05
CA LYS A 170 -16.80 -17.33 8.84
C LYS A 170 -17.63 -17.64 10.09
N PHE A 171 -18.20 -16.59 10.74
CA PHE A 171 -19.10 -16.74 11.88
C PHE A 171 -20.57 -16.95 11.49
N GLY A 172 -20.86 -17.15 10.19
CA GLY A 172 -22.20 -17.47 9.70
C GLY A 172 -23.13 -16.27 9.51
N ALA A 173 -22.59 -15.04 9.42
CA ALA A 173 -23.40 -13.85 9.15
C ALA A 173 -24.00 -13.87 7.74
N THR A 174 -25.21 -13.32 7.61
CA THR A 174 -25.79 -12.89 6.34
C THR A 174 -25.32 -11.47 6.04
N ILE A 175 -24.71 -11.24 4.89
CA ILE A 175 -24.07 -9.94 4.58
C ILE A 175 -25.09 -8.96 4.02
N VAL A 176 -25.05 -7.73 4.58
CA VAL A 176 -25.68 -6.52 4.03
C VAL A 176 -24.56 -5.69 3.42
N PRO A 177 -24.40 -5.67 2.08
CA PRO A 177 -23.25 -5.05 1.44
C PRO A 177 -23.26 -3.53 1.59
N GLN A 178 -22.09 -2.97 1.81
CA GLN A 178 -21.83 -1.53 1.92
C GLN A 178 -20.52 -1.17 1.22
N ASP A 179 -20.34 0.10 0.93
CA ASP A 179 -19.13 0.62 0.27
C ASP A 179 -18.11 1.17 1.28
N GLN A 180 -18.57 1.68 2.43
CA GLN A 180 -17.73 2.38 3.38
C GLN A 180 -18.03 1.98 4.83
N PHE A 181 -17.01 2.09 5.69
CA PHE A 181 -17.13 1.77 7.11
C PHE A 181 -18.17 2.64 7.84
N GLN A 182 -18.23 3.93 7.53
CA GLN A 182 -19.21 4.86 8.10
C GLN A 182 -20.64 4.32 7.91
N THR A 183 -20.99 3.96 6.69
CA THR A 183 -22.34 3.47 6.36
C THR A 183 -22.67 2.14 7.05
N THR A 184 -21.65 1.28 7.31
CA THR A 184 -21.88 0.05 8.09
C THR A 184 -22.33 0.37 9.52
N LEU A 185 -21.72 1.37 10.17
CA LEU A 185 -22.08 1.78 11.53
C LEU A 185 -23.47 2.42 11.56
N ASP A 186 -23.84 3.21 10.56
CA ASP A 186 -25.14 3.84 10.48
C ASP A 186 -26.26 2.80 10.33
N LEU A 187 -26.07 1.77 9.49
CA LEU A 187 -27.02 0.66 9.38
C LEU A 187 -27.20 -0.11 10.70
N VAL A 188 -26.12 -0.30 11.46
CA VAL A 188 -26.19 -0.95 12.78
C VAL A 188 -26.95 -0.05 13.77
N LYS A 189 -26.68 1.26 13.82
CA LYS A 189 -27.41 2.22 14.65
C LYS A 189 -28.92 2.20 14.35
N GLN A 190 -29.28 2.20 13.07
CA GLN A 190 -30.67 2.21 12.59
C GLN A 190 -31.38 0.84 12.76
N GLY A 191 -30.66 -0.22 13.15
CA GLY A 191 -31.23 -1.57 13.27
C GLY A 191 -31.46 -2.29 11.94
N ARG A 192 -30.97 -1.75 10.84
CA ARG A 192 -31.02 -2.37 9.49
C ARG A 192 -30.01 -3.51 9.33
N ALA A 193 -28.97 -3.52 10.18
CA ALA A 193 -28.08 -4.64 10.43
C ALA A 193 -27.96 -4.89 11.93
N GLN A 194 -27.72 -6.13 12.36
CA GLN A 194 -27.51 -6.46 13.77
C GLN A 194 -26.10 -6.13 14.23
N GLY A 195 -25.11 -6.14 13.33
CA GLY A 195 -23.74 -5.82 13.69
C GLY A 195 -22.84 -5.60 12.48
N THR A 196 -21.58 -5.32 12.79
CA THR A 196 -20.48 -5.28 11.84
C THR A 196 -19.19 -5.78 12.50
N ILE A 197 -18.26 -6.27 11.71
CA ILE A 197 -16.88 -6.57 12.10
C ILE A 197 -15.96 -5.60 11.36
N ASN A 198 -14.98 -5.01 12.04
CA ASN A 198 -14.01 -4.14 11.41
C ASN A 198 -12.70 -4.11 12.19
N ALA A 199 -11.69 -3.39 11.67
CA ALA A 199 -10.45 -3.14 12.38
C ALA A 199 -10.70 -2.30 13.65
N GLU A 200 -10.12 -2.70 14.78
CA GLU A 200 -10.19 -1.95 16.03
C GLU A 200 -9.74 -0.49 15.88
N SER A 201 -8.63 -0.28 15.16
CA SER A 201 -8.06 1.04 14.92
C SER A 201 -9.00 1.97 14.13
N ALA A 202 -9.75 1.44 13.16
CA ALA A 202 -10.72 2.23 12.40
C ALA A 202 -11.89 2.67 13.29
N LEU A 203 -12.43 1.78 14.14
CA LEU A 203 -13.49 2.13 15.08
C LEU A 203 -13.03 3.17 16.10
N LEU A 204 -11.85 2.98 16.70
CA LEU A 204 -11.33 3.90 17.70
C LEU A 204 -11.01 5.29 17.09
N THR A 205 -10.58 5.34 15.83
CA THR A 205 -10.39 6.61 15.14
C THR A 205 -11.72 7.29 14.82
N TYR A 206 -12.70 6.53 14.33
CA TYR A 206 -14.06 7.04 14.15
C TYR A 206 -14.63 7.64 15.45
N ALA A 207 -14.40 6.97 16.59
CA ALA A 207 -14.89 7.40 17.90
C ALA A 207 -14.27 8.70 18.44
N LYS A 208 -13.15 9.18 17.87
CA LYS A 208 -12.57 10.48 18.27
C LYS A 208 -13.43 11.65 17.80
N ASP A 209 -13.98 11.54 16.60
CA ASP A 209 -14.70 12.65 15.95
C ASP A 209 -16.22 12.40 15.90
N ASN A 210 -16.66 11.18 16.26
CA ASN A 210 -18.06 10.76 16.15
C ASN A 210 -18.53 10.03 17.40
N SER A 211 -19.77 10.27 17.81
CA SER A 211 -20.37 9.58 18.93
C SER A 211 -20.66 8.11 18.62
N LEU A 212 -20.22 7.22 19.50
CA LEU A 212 -20.64 5.82 19.53
C LEU A 212 -21.98 5.60 20.29
N LYS A 213 -22.71 6.67 20.63
CA LYS A 213 -24.02 6.55 21.31
C LYS A 213 -24.94 5.61 20.51
N GLY A 214 -25.53 4.66 21.19
CA GLY A 214 -26.38 3.63 20.58
C GLY A 214 -25.63 2.40 20.06
N LEU A 215 -24.30 2.41 20.09
CA LEU A 215 -23.45 1.25 19.75
C LEU A 215 -22.71 0.74 20.99
N LYS A 216 -22.41 -0.55 20.99
CA LYS A 216 -21.40 -1.18 21.86
C LYS A 216 -20.44 -1.97 20.99
N TYR A 217 -19.23 -2.17 21.48
CA TYR A 217 -18.23 -2.98 20.78
C TYR A 217 -17.40 -3.81 21.76
N ARG A 218 -16.80 -4.85 21.23
CA ARG A 218 -15.73 -5.61 21.89
C ARG A 218 -14.66 -6.02 20.90
N VAL A 219 -13.43 -6.06 21.37
CA VAL A 219 -12.30 -6.60 20.61
C VAL A 219 -12.43 -8.12 20.61
N LEU A 220 -12.26 -8.75 19.43
CA LEU A 220 -12.22 -10.21 19.33
C LEU A 220 -10.94 -10.73 19.98
N LYS A 221 -11.07 -11.81 20.76
CA LYS A 221 -9.94 -12.53 21.33
C LYS A 221 -9.16 -13.24 20.21
N ASN A 222 -7.84 -13.43 20.40
CA ASN A 222 -7.03 -14.16 19.42
C ASN A 222 -7.49 -15.61 19.21
N SER A 223 -8.15 -16.22 20.23
CA SER A 223 -8.77 -17.54 20.11
C SER A 223 -10.00 -17.56 19.21
N GLU A 224 -10.72 -16.45 19.08
CA GLU A 224 -11.89 -16.30 18.19
C GLU A 224 -11.42 -15.97 16.75
N GLN A 225 -10.55 -14.97 16.66
CA GLN A 225 -10.01 -14.53 15.37
C GLN A 225 -8.60 -13.93 15.56
N GLN A 226 -7.62 -14.53 14.89
CA GLN A 226 -6.26 -14.00 14.90
C GLN A 226 -6.22 -12.60 14.26
N PRO A 227 -5.36 -11.69 14.75
CA PRO A 227 -5.18 -10.39 14.14
C PRO A 227 -4.85 -10.50 12.64
N ALA A 228 -5.42 -9.61 11.84
CA ALA A 228 -5.10 -9.50 10.43
C ALA A 228 -3.63 -9.14 10.23
N LYS A 229 -2.96 -9.82 9.31
CA LYS A 229 -1.62 -9.46 8.84
C LYS A 229 -1.78 -8.46 7.69
N ILE A 230 -1.46 -7.21 7.94
CA ILE A 230 -1.59 -6.14 6.95
C ILE A 230 -0.28 -5.96 6.21
N SER A 231 -0.32 -6.07 4.90
CA SER A 231 0.85 -6.10 4.02
C SER A 231 0.64 -5.26 2.77
N ALA A 232 1.73 -4.77 2.20
CA ALA A 232 1.68 -4.13 0.90
C ALA A 232 1.41 -5.18 -0.18
N LEU A 233 0.52 -4.86 -1.12
CA LEU A 233 0.09 -5.74 -2.20
C LEU A 233 0.74 -5.34 -3.51
N PHE A 234 1.27 -6.33 -4.24
CA PHE A 234 1.97 -6.12 -5.52
C PHE A 234 1.42 -7.07 -6.60
N ASN A 235 1.59 -6.67 -7.87
CA ASN A 235 1.38 -7.58 -8.99
C ASN A 235 2.35 -8.78 -8.87
N LYS A 236 1.92 -9.98 -9.30
CA LYS A 236 2.76 -11.19 -9.24
C LYS A 236 4.14 -11.05 -9.90
N LYS A 237 4.23 -10.22 -10.94
CA LYS A 237 5.47 -9.98 -11.69
C LYS A 237 6.44 -9.05 -10.94
N SER A 238 5.97 -8.28 -9.95
CA SER A 238 6.76 -7.26 -9.24
C SER A 238 7.54 -7.84 -8.05
N THR A 239 8.28 -8.94 -8.26
CA THR A 239 8.97 -9.66 -7.18
C THR A 239 10.15 -8.88 -6.63
N LYS A 240 10.94 -8.20 -7.48
CA LYS A 240 12.09 -7.40 -7.05
C LYS A 240 11.67 -6.15 -6.30
N LEU A 241 10.58 -5.50 -6.75
CA LEU A 241 10.02 -4.35 -6.06
C LEU A 241 9.49 -4.76 -4.67
N ARG A 242 8.74 -5.88 -4.57
CA ARG A 242 8.29 -6.43 -3.30
C ARG A 242 9.47 -6.73 -2.36
N ASP A 243 10.55 -7.32 -2.87
CA ASP A 243 11.73 -7.66 -2.07
C ASP A 243 12.48 -6.40 -1.61
N LYS A 244 12.56 -5.38 -2.48
CA LYS A 244 13.10 -4.07 -2.10
C LYS A 244 12.26 -3.41 -1.00
N VAL A 245 10.94 -3.44 -1.11
CA VAL A 245 10.04 -2.92 -0.07
C VAL A 245 10.20 -3.71 1.23
N ASN A 246 10.36 -5.03 1.20
CA ASN A 246 10.65 -5.85 2.37
C ASN A 246 11.95 -5.46 3.09
N GLN A 247 13.02 -5.18 2.32
CA GLN A 247 14.28 -4.68 2.88
C GLN A 247 14.07 -3.34 3.58
N VAL A 248 13.32 -2.43 2.95
CA VAL A 248 13.00 -1.12 3.51
C VAL A 248 12.12 -1.23 4.76
N LEU A 249 11.08 -2.04 4.75
CA LEU A 249 10.24 -2.28 5.94
C LEU A 249 11.07 -2.80 7.13
N ASN A 250 12.05 -3.68 6.88
CA ASN A 250 12.98 -4.13 7.91
C ASN A 250 13.85 -2.99 8.46
N GLN A 251 14.32 -2.06 7.59
CA GLN A 251 15.06 -0.88 8.01
C GLN A 251 14.20 0.08 8.85
N LEU A 252 12.97 0.38 8.39
CA LEU A 252 12.02 1.23 9.10
C LEU A 252 11.60 0.65 10.46
N ARG A 253 11.60 -0.67 10.59
CA ARG A 253 11.38 -1.35 11.87
C ARG A 253 12.59 -1.23 12.79
N LYS A 254 13.82 -1.44 12.27
CA LYS A 254 15.06 -1.35 13.04
C LYS A 254 15.37 0.07 13.53
N ASP A 255 15.09 1.10 12.71
CA ASP A 255 15.34 2.50 13.06
C ASP A 255 14.18 3.16 13.85
N GLY A 256 13.16 2.38 14.23
CA GLY A 256 12.03 2.84 15.02
C GLY A 256 11.02 3.69 14.25
N THR A 257 11.22 3.94 12.95
CA THR A 257 10.29 4.77 12.15
C THR A 257 8.89 4.15 12.10
N LEU A 258 8.80 2.82 11.91
CA LEU A 258 7.51 2.13 11.81
C LEU A 258 6.72 2.21 13.14
N GLU A 259 7.41 2.07 14.27
CA GLU A 259 6.81 2.25 15.60
C GLU A 259 6.33 3.68 15.83
N LYS A 260 7.16 4.69 15.50
CA LYS A 260 6.77 6.11 15.62
C LYS A 260 5.52 6.43 14.81
N LEU A 261 5.41 5.91 13.59
CA LEU A 261 4.20 6.04 12.77
C LEU A 261 3.01 5.35 13.44
N SER A 262 3.20 4.16 14.00
CA SER A 262 2.15 3.46 14.72
C SER A 262 1.66 4.24 15.93
N GLN A 263 2.56 4.76 16.76
CA GLN A 263 2.20 5.61 17.91
C GLN A 263 1.43 6.86 17.47
N LYS A 264 1.90 7.53 16.40
CA LYS A 264 1.25 8.74 15.87
C LYS A 264 -0.22 8.53 15.50
N TYR A 265 -0.54 7.42 14.84
CA TYR A 265 -1.86 7.20 14.26
C TYR A 265 -2.78 6.33 15.12
N PHE A 266 -2.21 5.40 15.89
CA PHE A 266 -2.97 4.39 16.65
C PHE A 266 -2.81 4.53 18.16
N ASN A 267 -1.96 5.44 18.66
CA ASN A 267 -1.60 5.59 20.09
C ASN A 267 -1.07 4.29 20.73
N LYS A 268 -0.60 3.36 19.92
CA LYS A 268 0.00 2.09 20.35
C LYS A 268 0.86 1.52 19.22
N ASN A 269 1.79 0.63 19.58
CA ASN A 269 2.55 -0.11 18.58
C ASN A 269 1.75 -1.35 18.13
N ILE A 270 1.25 -1.33 16.88
CA ILE A 270 0.58 -2.47 16.24
C ILE A 270 1.43 -3.05 15.08
N THR A 271 2.71 -2.70 15.01
CA THR A 271 3.63 -3.16 13.95
C THR A 271 4.36 -4.45 14.30
N THR A 272 4.21 -4.92 15.55
CA THR A 272 4.70 -6.20 16.08
C THR A 272 3.52 -7.05 16.54
N LYS A 273 3.76 -8.40 16.64
CA LYS A 273 2.76 -9.35 17.18
C LYS A 273 2.55 -9.17 18.67
#